data_30169777236067c97d82f8a34c64bfc7
#
_entry.id   30169777236067c97d82f8a34c64bfc7
#
_cell.length_a   1.000
_cell.length_b   1.000
_cell.length_c   1.000
_cell.angle_alpha   90.00
_cell.angle_beta   90.00
_cell.angle_gamma   90.00
#
_symmetry.space_group_name_H-M   'P 1'
#
loop_
_entity.id
_entity.type
_entity.pdbx_description
1 polymer ?
#
loop_
_entity_poly.entity_id
_entity_poly.type
_entity_poly.pdbx_seq_one_letter_code
_entity_poly.pdbx_strand_id
1 'polypeptide(L)'
;MPLKVTSRLIELSDIPTGDFLFARSNQTLVGQGVALRLSATGKDRISTLAAKWREVCAEAEILDQVKLPGSSLVAFSSITFSEKSAIESVLVVPKRLYVLRPEASFVIEV
;
A
#
# COMPACT_ATOMS: atom_id res chain seq x y z
N MET A 1 -4.10 -11.55 12.85
CA MET A 1 -2.64 -11.51 13.06
C MET A 1 -2.07 -10.17 12.59
N PRO A 2 -1.16 -9.57 13.33
CA PRO A 2 -0.56 -8.33 12.87
C PRO A 2 0.34 -8.57 11.65
N LEU A 3 0.39 -7.58 10.77
CA LEU A 3 1.31 -7.59 9.63
C LEU A 3 2.72 -7.28 10.12
N LYS A 4 3.70 -7.97 9.55
CA LYS A 4 5.11 -7.67 9.77
C LYS A 4 5.62 -6.93 8.54
N VAL A 5 6.06 -5.70 8.73
CA VAL A 5 6.46 -4.80 7.65
C VAL A 5 7.94 -4.49 7.78
N THR A 6 8.70 -4.74 6.73
CA THR A 6 10.12 -4.38 6.67
C THR A 6 10.38 -3.50 5.47
N SER A 7 11.27 -2.52 5.62
CA SER A 7 11.71 -1.68 4.50
C SER A 7 13.22 -1.58 4.49
N ARG A 8 13.80 -1.50 3.29
CA ARG A 8 15.25 -1.36 3.11
C ARG A 8 15.57 -0.60 1.83
N LEU A 9 16.68 0.11 1.84
CA LEU A 9 17.20 0.78 0.64
C LEU A 9 17.69 -0.28 -0.35
N ILE A 10 17.47 -0.02 -1.63
CA ILE A 10 17.89 -0.90 -2.71
C ILE A 10 18.49 -0.08 -3.86
N GLU A 11 19.22 -0.78 -4.74
CA GLU A 11 19.65 -0.23 -6.01
C GLU A 11 18.94 -1.01 -7.11
N LEU A 12 18.26 -0.27 -8.02
CA LEU A 12 17.59 -0.87 -9.17
C LEU A 12 18.06 -0.17 -10.44
N SER A 13 18.45 -0.97 -11.43
CA SER A 13 18.77 -0.46 -12.76
C SER A 13 17.53 -0.36 -13.65
N ASP A 14 16.53 -1.20 -13.41
CA ASP A 14 15.29 -1.25 -14.19
C ASP A 14 14.06 -1.25 -13.29
N ILE A 15 12.93 -0.80 -13.84
CA ILE A 15 11.65 -0.85 -13.13
C ILE A 15 11.19 -2.31 -13.07
N PRO A 16 10.96 -2.88 -11.88
CA PRO A 16 10.45 -4.25 -11.77
C PRO A 16 9.02 -4.36 -12.30
N THR A 17 8.62 -5.56 -12.67
CA THR A 17 7.22 -5.83 -13.03
C THR A 17 6.39 -6.08 -11.79
N GLY A 18 5.11 -5.73 -11.84
CA GLY A 18 4.22 -5.94 -10.70
C GLY A 18 2.75 -5.91 -11.11
N ASP A 19 1.90 -6.21 -10.15
CA ASP A 19 0.44 -6.23 -10.33
C ASP A 19 -0.19 -4.85 -10.24
N PHE A 20 0.50 -3.92 -9.57
CA PHE A 20 0.05 -2.54 -9.37
C PHE A 20 1.15 -1.59 -9.80
N LEU A 21 0.78 -0.57 -10.55
CA LEU A 21 1.72 0.47 -10.95
C LEU A 21 1.10 1.84 -10.71
N PHE A 22 1.84 2.70 -10.04
CA PHE A 22 1.47 4.10 -9.83
C PHE A 22 2.69 4.97 -10.10
N ALA A 23 2.57 5.89 -11.05
CA ALA A 23 3.68 6.75 -11.43
C ALA A 23 3.29 8.23 -11.36
N ARG A 24 4.19 9.04 -10.82
CA ARG A 24 4.15 10.50 -10.84
C ARG A 24 5.48 11.03 -11.35
N SER A 25 5.59 12.33 -11.55
CA SER A 25 6.78 12.96 -12.12
C SER A 25 8.09 12.64 -11.38
N ASN A 26 8.04 12.39 -10.09
CA ASN A 26 9.22 12.15 -9.25
C ASN A 26 9.19 10.84 -8.47
N GLN A 27 8.23 9.97 -8.76
CA GLN A 27 8.07 8.74 -8.00
C GLN A 27 7.35 7.66 -8.80
N THR A 28 7.83 6.43 -8.70
CA THR A 28 7.14 5.26 -9.25
C THR A 28 6.96 4.23 -8.14
N LEU A 29 5.75 3.72 -7.98
CA LEU A 29 5.41 2.65 -7.06
C LEU A 29 5.03 1.41 -7.86
N VAL A 30 5.66 0.28 -7.54
CA VAL A 30 5.37 -1.01 -8.16
C VAL A 30 5.06 -2.02 -7.08
N GLY A 31 3.81 -2.49 -7.04
CA GLY A 31 3.34 -3.46 -6.06
C GLY A 31 3.23 -4.87 -6.63
N GLN A 32 3.65 -5.85 -5.85
CA GLN A 32 3.60 -7.27 -6.21
C GLN A 32 2.84 -8.07 -5.17
N GLY A 33 1.86 -8.86 -5.61
CA GLY A 33 1.07 -9.71 -4.76
C GLY A 33 0.13 -8.94 -3.84
N VAL A 34 -0.59 -9.66 -3.00
CA VAL A 34 -1.54 -9.10 -2.03
C VAL A 34 -1.28 -9.73 -0.67
N ALA A 35 -0.89 -8.93 0.31
CA ALA A 35 -0.73 -9.36 1.69
C ALA A 35 -2.05 -9.22 2.45
N LEU A 36 -2.82 -8.17 2.15
CA LEU A 36 -4.08 -7.89 2.79
C LEU A 36 -5.01 -7.17 1.82
N ARG A 37 -6.29 -7.56 1.84
CA ARG A 37 -7.34 -6.88 1.09
C ARG A 37 -8.48 -6.56 2.05
N LEU A 38 -8.85 -5.29 2.12
CA LEU A 38 -10.00 -4.81 2.87
C LEU A 38 -11.03 -4.28 1.89
N SER A 39 -12.31 -4.54 2.15
CA SER A 39 -13.38 -4.06 1.29
C SER A 39 -14.60 -3.63 2.10
N ALA A 40 -15.38 -2.73 1.52
CA ALA A 40 -16.65 -2.29 2.07
C ALA A 40 -17.55 -1.77 0.97
N THR A 41 -18.87 -1.91 1.18
CA THR A 41 -19.89 -1.40 0.27
C THR A 41 -20.88 -0.54 1.06
N GLY A 42 -21.67 0.24 0.34
CA GLY A 42 -22.77 0.99 0.90
C GLY A 42 -22.38 2.37 1.43
N LYS A 43 -23.29 2.92 2.20
CA LYS A 43 -23.24 4.30 2.69
C LYS A 43 -22.00 4.60 3.54
N ASP A 44 -21.62 3.67 4.41
CA ASP A 44 -20.52 3.85 5.36
C ASP A 44 -19.20 3.24 4.89
N ARG A 45 -19.08 2.92 3.60
CA ARG A 45 -17.92 2.20 3.05
C ARG A 45 -16.58 2.88 3.31
N ILE A 46 -16.52 4.20 3.19
CA ILE A 46 -15.27 4.95 3.38
C ILE A 46 -14.87 4.95 4.86
N SER A 47 -15.80 5.26 5.76
CA SER A 47 -15.53 5.26 7.20
C SER A 47 -15.20 3.85 7.71
N THR A 48 -15.85 2.82 7.17
CA THR A 48 -15.57 1.43 7.51
C THR A 48 -14.16 1.03 7.09
N LEU A 49 -13.75 1.36 5.85
CA LEU A 49 -12.40 1.08 5.37
C LEU A 49 -11.35 1.85 6.19
N ALA A 50 -11.61 3.12 6.49
CA ALA A 50 -10.71 3.93 7.30
C ALA A 50 -10.51 3.35 8.70
N ALA A 51 -11.57 2.86 9.33
CA ALA A 51 -11.50 2.23 10.65
C ALA A 51 -10.69 0.93 10.60
N LYS A 52 -10.95 0.08 9.62
CA LYS A 52 -10.19 -1.18 9.40
C LYS A 52 -8.71 -0.90 9.16
N TRP A 53 -8.40 0.11 8.34
CA TRP A 53 -7.04 0.49 8.04
C TRP A 53 -6.29 0.99 9.28
N ARG A 54 -6.95 1.79 10.13
CA ARG A 54 -6.36 2.24 11.40
C ARG A 54 -6.03 1.07 12.32
N GLU A 55 -6.90 0.05 12.40
CA GLU A 55 -6.63 -1.16 13.18
C GLU A 55 -5.41 -1.91 12.64
N VAL A 56 -5.31 -2.08 11.34
CA VAL A 56 -4.17 -2.74 10.69
C VAL A 56 -2.88 -2.00 11.00
N CYS A 57 -2.87 -0.68 10.86
CA CYS A 57 -1.69 0.13 11.14
C CYS A 57 -1.29 0.10 12.62
N ALA A 58 -2.28 0.09 13.54
CA ALA A 58 -2.01 0.06 14.97
C ALA A 58 -1.41 -1.26 15.43
N GLU A 59 -1.78 -2.37 14.78
CA GLU A 59 -1.29 -3.70 15.14
C GLU A 59 -0.03 -4.12 14.37
N ALA A 60 0.32 -3.42 13.28
CA ALA A 60 1.46 -3.79 12.43
C ALA A 60 2.78 -3.68 13.19
N GLU A 61 3.64 -4.68 12.99
CA GLU A 61 5.01 -4.65 13.46
C GLU A 61 5.89 -4.11 12.32
N ILE A 62 6.47 -2.94 12.51
CA ILE A 62 7.19 -2.22 11.45
C ILE A 62 8.66 -2.09 11.82
N LEU A 63 9.52 -2.61 10.95
CA LEU A 63 10.96 -2.38 10.99
C LEU A 63 11.33 -1.53 9.77
N ASP A 64 11.35 -0.22 9.96
CA ASP A 64 11.65 0.75 8.92
C ASP A 64 13.12 1.17 8.98
N GLN A 65 13.94 0.57 8.13
CA GLN A 65 15.36 0.89 8.03
C GLN A 65 15.64 2.09 7.11
N VAL A 66 14.63 2.54 6.37
CA VAL A 66 14.75 3.63 5.39
C VAL A 66 14.47 4.98 6.03
N LYS A 67 13.41 5.08 6.82
CA LYS A 67 12.99 6.30 7.54
C LYS A 67 12.75 7.50 6.62
N LEU A 68 12.18 7.24 5.45
CA LEU A 68 11.76 8.27 4.49
C LEU A 68 10.23 8.31 4.41
N PRO A 69 9.64 9.40 3.92
CA PRO A 69 8.19 9.44 3.68
C PRO A 69 7.75 8.26 2.80
N GLY A 70 6.72 7.53 3.23
CA GLY A 70 6.19 6.38 2.51
C GLY A 70 6.98 5.09 2.65
N SER A 71 7.98 5.01 3.53
CA SER A 71 8.77 3.80 3.76
C SER A 71 8.17 2.83 4.78
N SER A 72 6.98 3.14 5.29
CA SER A 72 6.24 2.28 6.20
C SER A 72 5.12 1.55 5.44
N LEU A 73 4.06 1.15 6.13
CA LEU A 73 2.94 0.42 5.55
C LEU A 73 2.13 1.27 4.58
N VAL A 74 1.94 0.79 3.36
CA VAL A 74 1.23 1.49 2.29
C VAL A 74 0.12 0.60 1.72
N ALA A 75 -1.03 1.19 1.42
CA ALA A 75 -2.13 0.53 0.74
C ALA A 75 -2.53 1.30 -0.52
N PHE A 76 -2.93 0.56 -1.54
CA PHE A 76 -3.60 1.11 -2.72
C PHE A 76 -5.10 1.07 -2.49
N SER A 77 -5.80 2.14 -2.90
CA SER A 77 -7.25 2.22 -2.73
C SER A 77 -7.98 2.38 -4.05
N SER A 78 -9.15 1.76 -4.13
CA SER A 78 -10.14 1.99 -5.18
C SER A 78 -11.46 2.28 -4.50
N ILE A 79 -11.92 3.52 -4.58
CA ILE A 79 -13.09 4.00 -3.87
C ILE A 79 -14.23 4.24 -4.86
N THR A 80 -15.39 3.66 -4.57
CA THR A 80 -16.60 3.95 -5.34
C THR A 80 -17.23 5.26 -4.85
N PHE A 81 -17.67 6.08 -5.78
CA PHE A 81 -18.24 7.41 -5.46
C PHE A 81 -19.75 7.38 -5.20
N SER A 82 -20.45 6.33 -5.63
CA SER A 82 -21.87 6.20 -5.40
C SER A 82 -22.18 5.23 -4.26
N GLU A 83 -22.87 5.69 -3.24
CA GLU A 83 -23.31 4.83 -2.13
C GLU A 83 -24.33 3.77 -2.55
N LYS A 84 -24.95 3.93 -3.72
CA LYS A 84 -25.88 2.96 -4.30
C LYS A 84 -25.18 1.91 -5.16
N SER A 85 -23.87 2.06 -5.38
CA SER A 85 -23.11 1.10 -6.17
C SER A 85 -22.99 -0.23 -5.45
N ALA A 86 -23.22 -1.32 -6.18
CA ALA A 86 -22.94 -2.66 -5.69
C ALA A 86 -21.44 -2.99 -5.72
N ILE A 87 -20.64 -2.15 -6.39
CA ILE A 87 -19.19 -2.33 -6.48
C ILE A 87 -18.55 -1.92 -5.16
N GLU A 88 -17.73 -2.80 -4.59
CA GLU A 88 -17.05 -2.53 -3.34
C GLU A 88 -15.91 -1.54 -3.49
N SER A 89 -15.68 -0.75 -2.45
CA SER A 89 -14.46 0.04 -2.27
C SER A 89 -13.42 -0.85 -1.61
N VAL A 90 -12.16 -0.76 -2.05
CA VAL A 90 -11.12 -1.71 -1.70
C VAL A 90 -9.84 -1.00 -1.29
N LEU A 91 -9.19 -1.52 -0.24
CA LEU A 91 -7.80 -1.22 0.10
C LEU A 91 -6.98 -2.49 -0.06
N VAL A 92 -5.85 -2.39 -0.75
CA VAL A 92 -4.95 -3.52 -0.99
C VAL A 92 -3.56 -3.17 -0.47
N VAL A 93 -3.01 -4.03 0.38
CA VAL A 93 -1.61 -3.96 0.82
C VAL A 93 -0.83 -4.98 0.00
N PRO A 94 0.12 -4.54 -0.84
CA PRO A 94 0.94 -5.49 -1.60
C PRO A 94 1.89 -6.26 -0.69
N LYS A 95 2.27 -7.46 -1.10
CA LYS A 95 3.29 -8.25 -0.40
C LYS A 95 4.65 -7.60 -0.51
N ARG A 96 4.93 -6.98 -1.65
CA ARG A 96 6.17 -6.25 -1.91
C ARG A 96 5.86 -4.99 -2.67
N LEU A 97 6.40 -3.88 -2.21
CA LEU A 97 6.23 -2.58 -2.87
C LEU A 97 7.61 -1.98 -3.13
N TYR A 98 7.92 -1.75 -4.39
CA TYR A 98 9.10 -0.99 -4.79
C TYR A 98 8.71 0.49 -4.89
N VAL A 99 9.51 1.34 -4.25
CA VAL A 99 9.35 2.79 -4.32
C VAL A 99 10.59 3.36 -4.98
N LEU A 100 10.44 3.92 -6.17
CA LEU A 100 11.54 4.42 -6.99
C LEU A 100 11.48 5.94 -7.03
N ARG A 101 12.49 6.60 -6.50
CA ARG A 101 12.63 8.06 -6.44
C ARG A 101 14.03 8.47 -6.89
N PRO A 102 14.20 9.73 -7.38
CA PRO A 102 15.54 10.20 -7.78
C PRO A 102 16.57 10.16 -6.66
N GLU A 103 16.17 10.52 -5.43
CA GLU A 103 17.07 10.58 -4.28
C GLU A 103 17.35 9.21 -3.63
N ALA A 104 16.42 8.28 -3.74
CA ALA A 104 16.55 6.97 -3.12
C ALA A 104 15.49 6.01 -3.63
N SER A 105 15.84 4.73 -3.71
CA SER A 105 14.88 3.66 -3.97
C SER A 105 14.86 2.69 -2.80
N PHE A 106 13.69 2.16 -2.49
CA PHE A 106 13.56 1.20 -1.41
C PHE A 106 12.46 0.19 -1.69
N VAL A 107 12.46 -0.90 -0.96
CA VAL A 107 11.42 -1.93 -1.02
C VAL A 107 10.79 -2.08 0.35
N ILE A 108 9.47 -2.22 0.36
CA ILE A 108 8.67 -2.53 1.55
C ILE A 108 8.16 -3.95 1.35
N GLU A 109 8.42 -4.82 2.31
CA GLU A 109 7.97 -6.21 2.30
C GLU A 109 7.05 -6.47 3.49
N VAL A 110 5.96 -7.16 3.23
CA VAL A 110 4.94 -7.47 4.23
C VAL A 110 4.80 -8.96 4.43
#